data_693b36c2005fdfa3357c53459c8faea1
#
_entry.id   693b36c2005fdfa3357c53459c8faea1
#
_cell.length_a   1.000
_cell.length_b   1.000
_cell.length_c   1.000
_cell.angle_alpha   90.00
_cell.angle_beta   90.00
_cell.angle_gamma   90.00
#
_symmetry.space_group_name_H-M   'P 1'
#
loop_
_entity.id
_entity.type
_entity.pdbx_description
1 polymer ?
#
loop_
_entity_poly.entity_id
_entity_poly.type
_entity_poly.pdbx_seq_one_letter_code
_entity_poly.pdbx_strand_id
1 'polypeptide(L)'
;MLGFNGTCPGPEIRQRQNDILRARVENGLEDGTLVHWHGIRLPNAMDGVNVLTQDVIIPNEGYEYRFPVSGSRCRNLLVSLPLPFLRTGRPRTVRPLIVEEPAPPDVDQDITAILFDIRLDDTGQFDMEFDRADFITAGRLGNLMTTFLSSEQARLGDHIRLRLINPTPDRIFEIRIDGLTGFVWPMTGCRCPSWFRWAI
;
A
#
# COMPACT_ATOMS: atom_id res chain seq x y z
N MET A 1 -17.40 -1.91 6.38
CA MET A 1 -16.12 -1.33 5.92
C MET A 1 -15.40 -2.38 5.10
N LEU A 2 -14.93 -2.04 3.91
CA LEU A 2 -14.13 -2.95 3.09
C LEU A 2 -12.70 -2.98 3.64
N GLY A 3 -12.16 -4.17 3.89
CA GLY A 3 -10.83 -4.29 4.46
C GLY A 3 -10.22 -5.68 4.30
N PHE A 4 -8.91 -5.79 4.47
CA PHE A 4 -8.25 -7.07 4.63
C PHE A 4 -8.35 -7.51 6.08
N ASN A 5 -8.87 -8.71 6.32
CA ASN A 5 -9.06 -9.26 7.66
C ASN A 5 -9.83 -8.30 8.60
N GLY A 6 -10.83 -7.58 8.05
CA GLY A 6 -11.65 -6.64 8.81
C GLY A 6 -11.01 -5.30 9.13
N THR A 7 -9.82 -5.00 8.62
CA THR A 7 -9.11 -3.74 8.86
C THR A 7 -8.75 -3.00 7.58
N CYS A 8 -8.68 -1.66 7.66
CA CYS A 8 -8.17 -0.78 6.61
C CYS A 8 -7.27 0.30 7.26
N PRO A 9 -5.99 0.36 6.94
CA PRO A 9 -5.26 -0.57 6.08
C PRO A 9 -5.24 -1.99 6.63
N GLY A 10 -5.04 -2.97 5.73
CA GLY A 10 -4.88 -4.36 6.13
C GLY A 10 -3.55 -4.60 6.86
N PRO A 11 -3.42 -5.71 7.61
CA PRO A 11 -2.19 -6.04 8.30
C PRO A 11 -0.99 -6.13 7.36
N GLU A 12 0.15 -5.61 7.80
CA GLU A 12 1.39 -5.65 7.03
C GLU A 12 1.85 -7.08 6.74
N ILE A 13 2.28 -7.33 5.51
CA ILE A 13 2.96 -8.56 5.10
C ILE A 13 4.45 -8.26 5.01
N ARG A 14 5.28 -9.08 5.64
CA ARG A 14 6.73 -9.05 5.45
C ARG A 14 7.19 -10.34 4.79
N GLN A 15 8.01 -10.20 3.75
CA GLN A 15 8.52 -11.31 2.98
C GLN A 15 9.99 -11.05 2.61
N ARG A 16 10.84 -12.04 2.75
CA ARG A 16 12.23 -11.92 2.31
C ARG A 16 12.35 -11.93 0.80
N GLN A 17 13.28 -11.17 0.27
CA GLN A 17 13.60 -11.19 -1.15
C GLN A 17 13.97 -12.61 -1.60
N ASN A 18 13.44 -13.01 -2.76
CA ASN A 18 13.57 -14.33 -3.39
C ASN A 18 12.83 -15.49 -2.72
N ASP A 19 12.15 -15.27 -1.60
CA ASP A 19 11.24 -16.28 -1.06
C ASP A 19 10.00 -16.41 -1.92
N ILE A 20 9.26 -17.51 -1.74
CA ILE A 20 7.96 -17.72 -2.38
C ILE A 20 6.88 -17.18 -1.44
N LEU A 21 6.19 -16.14 -1.88
CA LEU A 21 4.98 -15.69 -1.22
C LEU A 21 3.85 -16.68 -1.54
N ARG A 22 3.11 -17.07 -0.50
CA ARG A 22 1.87 -17.83 -0.60
C ARG A 22 0.80 -17.08 0.18
N ALA A 23 -0.25 -16.68 -0.51
CA ALA A 23 -1.37 -15.97 0.09
C ALA A 23 -2.68 -16.59 -0.39
N ARG A 24 -3.46 -17.11 0.54
CA ARG A 24 -4.84 -17.50 0.27
C ARG A 24 -5.74 -16.30 0.54
N VAL A 25 -6.48 -15.91 -0.46
CA VAL A 25 -7.48 -14.85 -0.37
C VAL A 25 -8.85 -15.49 -0.38
N GLU A 26 -9.66 -15.21 0.62
CA GLU A 26 -11.06 -15.61 0.70
C GLU A 26 -11.93 -14.36 0.53
N ASN A 27 -12.87 -14.42 -0.40
CA ASN A 27 -13.73 -13.29 -0.69
C ASN A 27 -14.96 -13.31 0.22
N GLY A 28 -14.92 -12.51 1.28
CA GLY A 28 -16.07 -12.28 2.16
C GLY A 28 -16.95 -11.08 1.76
N LEU A 29 -16.76 -10.53 0.56
CA LEU A 29 -17.56 -9.43 0.03
C LEU A 29 -18.81 -9.96 -0.67
N GLU A 30 -19.80 -9.09 -0.88
CA GLU A 30 -20.99 -9.41 -1.67
C GLU A 30 -20.73 -9.44 -3.18
N ASP A 31 -19.67 -8.76 -3.62
CA ASP A 31 -19.25 -8.68 -5.02
C ASP A 31 -18.01 -9.52 -5.30
N GLY A 32 -17.79 -9.89 -6.56
CA GLY A 32 -16.54 -10.50 -7.00
C GLY A 32 -15.35 -9.57 -6.78
N THR A 33 -14.20 -10.10 -6.41
CA THR A 33 -12.98 -9.30 -6.18
C THR A 33 -11.74 -9.95 -6.75
N LEU A 34 -10.64 -9.23 -6.72
CA LEU A 34 -9.30 -9.66 -7.12
C LEU A 34 -8.28 -9.08 -6.15
N VAL A 35 -7.05 -9.56 -6.20
CA VAL A 35 -5.95 -8.95 -5.48
C VAL A 35 -4.83 -8.62 -6.45
N HIS A 36 -4.46 -7.36 -6.52
CA HIS A 36 -3.34 -6.89 -7.34
C HIS A 36 -2.13 -6.53 -6.48
N TRP A 37 -0.95 -6.91 -6.93
CA TRP A 37 0.32 -6.78 -6.22
C TRP A 37 1.16 -5.67 -6.86
N HIS A 38 0.96 -4.44 -6.43
CA HIS A 38 1.63 -3.28 -7.02
C HIS A 38 3.15 -3.37 -6.96
N GLY A 39 3.78 -3.24 -8.12
CA GLY A 39 5.23 -3.09 -8.25
C GLY A 39 6.05 -4.37 -8.10
N ILE A 40 5.42 -5.53 -7.94
CA ILE A 40 6.11 -6.82 -7.96
C ILE A 40 6.20 -7.34 -9.40
N ARG A 41 7.34 -7.91 -9.76
CA ARG A 41 7.46 -8.71 -10.95
C ARG A 41 7.04 -10.14 -10.62
N LEU A 42 5.90 -10.56 -11.12
CA LEU A 42 5.29 -11.86 -10.85
C LEU A 42 4.77 -12.52 -12.14
N PRO A 43 4.45 -13.82 -12.12
CA PRO A 43 3.80 -14.50 -13.24
C PRO A 43 2.44 -13.85 -13.56
N ASN A 44 2.12 -13.71 -14.84
CA ASN A 44 0.89 -13.06 -15.30
C ASN A 44 -0.37 -13.60 -14.61
N ALA A 45 -0.48 -14.91 -14.44
CA ALA A 45 -1.62 -15.56 -13.78
C ALA A 45 -1.80 -15.17 -12.30
N MET A 46 -0.84 -14.43 -11.69
CA MET A 46 -0.88 -13.99 -10.29
C MET A 46 -1.07 -12.48 -10.17
N ASP A 47 -1.30 -11.76 -11.26
CA ASP A 47 -1.34 -10.29 -11.27
C ASP A 47 -2.69 -9.68 -10.84
N GLY A 48 -3.74 -10.50 -10.79
CA GLY A 48 -5.04 -10.06 -10.30
C GLY A 48 -5.75 -9.06 -11.23
N VAL A 49 -5.61 -9.23 -12.54
CA VAL A 49 -6.30 -8.40 -13.53
C VAL A 49 -7.43 -9.21 -14.16
N ASN A 50 -8.67 -8.75 -13.96
CA ASN A 50 -9.86 -9.42 -14.46
C ASN A 50 -9.80 -9.66 -15.98
N VAL A 51 -10.26 -10.84 -16.41
CA VAL A 51 -10.28 -11.29 -17.80
C VAL A 51 -8.90 -11.56 -18.41
N LEU A 52 -7.87 -10.80 -18.02
CA LEU A 52 -6.53 -10.91 -18.60
C LEU A 52 -5.66 -11.95 -17.91
N THR A 53 -5.70 -12.01 -16.60
CA THR A 53 -4.79 -12.86 -15.82
C THR A 53 -5.50 -13.93 -15.02
N GLN A 54 -6.71 -13.67 -14.57
CA GLN A 54 -7.55 -14.59 -13.82
C GLN A 54 -9.02 -14.14 -13.84
N ASP A 55 -9.92 -15.04 -13.52
CA ASP A 55 -11.31 -14.73 -13.22
C ASP A 55 -11.45 -14.08 -11.84
N VAL A 56 -12.53 -13.34 -11.64
CA VAL A 56 -12.84 -12.77 -10.32
C VAL A 56 -13.07 -13.86 -9.30
N ILE A 57 -12.64 -13.64 -8.08
CA ILE A 57 -12.95 -14.47 -6.92
C ILE A 57 -14.38 -14.11 -6.52
N ILE A 58 -15.32 -15.00 -6.77
CA ILE A 58 -16.73 -14.76 -6.44
C ILE A 58 -16.96 -14.82 -4.92
N PRO A 59 -18.09 -14.27 -4.41
CA PRO A 59 -18.41 -14.31 -2.98
C PRO A 59 -18.33 -15.70 -2.37
N ASN A 60 -17.72 -15.79 -1.18
CA ASN A 60 -17.47 -17.01 -0.42
C ASN A 60 -16.53 -18.03 -1.07
N GLU A 61 -15.84 -17.63 -2.14
CA GLU A 61 -14.77 -18.43 -2.72
C GLU A 61 -13.38 -17.87 -2.40
N GLY A 62 -12.34 -18.65 -2.72
CA GLY A 62 -10.96 -18.27 -2.47
C GLY A 62 -10.06 -18.49 -3.68
N TYR A 63 -8.94 -17.78 -3.68
CA TYR A 63 -7.88 -17.92 -4.66
C TYR A 63 -6.52 -17.99 -3.97
N GLU A 64 -5.64 -18.86 -4.45
CA GLU A 64 -4.28 -19.00 -3.91
C GLU A 64 -3.27 -18.30 -4.82
N TYR A 65 -2.69 -17.23 -4.32
CA TYR A 65 -1.56 -16.56 -4.95
C TYR A 65 -0.27 -17.23 -4.52
N ARG A 66 0.57 -17.60 -5.49
CA ARG A 66 1.87 -18.23 -5.23
C ARG A 66 2.88 -17.78 -6.25
N PHE A 67 3.87 -16.98 -5.82
CA PHE A 67 4.91 -16.47 -6.69
C PHE A 67 6.19 -16.14 -5.93
N PRO A 68 7.35 -16.17 -6.59
CA PRO A 68 8.59 -15.70 -5.98
C PRO A 68 8.55 -14.18 -5.85
N VAL A 69 8.94 -13.66 -4.68
CA VAL A 69 9.11 -12.23 -4.47
C VAL A 69 10.46 -11.83 -5.04
N SER A 70 10.57 -11.90 -6.39
CA SER A 70 11.79 -11.62 -7.13
C SER A 70 11.90 -10.13 -7.43
N GLY A 71 13.09 -9.62 -7.24
CA GLY A 71 13.40 -8.23 -7.59
C GLY A 71 14.70 -7.81 -6.93
N SER A 72 15.50 -7.08 -7.65
CA SER A 72 16.84 -6.69 -7.23
C SER A 72 16.90 -5.62 -6.13
N ARG A 73 15.74 -5.25 -5.50
CA ARG A 73 15.75 -4.12 -4.54
C ARG A 73 14.54 -4.17 -3.60
N CYS A 74 14.83 -3.92 -2.35
CA CYS A 74 13.88 -3.78 -1.26
C CYS A 74 12.83 -2.73 -1.58
N ARG A 75 11.57 -3.09 -1.44
CA ARG A 75 10.47 -2.19 -1.80
C ARG A 75 9.41 -2.17 -0.71
N ASN A 76 8.85 -1.00 -0.54
CA ASN A 76 7.55 -0.85 0.08
C ASN A 76 6.52 -0.99 -1.02
N LEU A 77 5.77 -2.05 -0.99
CA LEU A 77 4.81 -2.39 -2.02
C LEU A 77 3.40 -2.36 -1.44
N LEU A 78 2.43 -2.28 -2.30
CA LEU A 78 1.03 -2.29 -1.92
C LEU A 78 0.34 -3.49 -2.53
N VAL A 79 -0.50 -4.10 -1.74
CA VAL A 79 -1.51 -5.04 -2.20
C VAL A 79 -2.84 -4.31 -2.19
N SER A 80 -3.52 -4.25 -3.29
CA SER A 80 -4.83 -3.61 -3.38
C SER A 80 -5.91 -4.60 -3.77
N LEU A 81 -7.13 -4.32 -3.35
CA LEU A 81 -8.34 -4.96 -3.87
C LEU A 81 -8.89 -4.08 -4.99
N PRO A 82 -8.62 -4.36 -6.26
CA PRO A 82 -9.37 -3.75 -7.33
C PRO A 82 -10.78 -4.36 -7.30
N LEU A 83 -11.76 -3.55 -6.97
CA LEU A 83 -13.16 -3.94 -7.14
C LEU A 83 -13.47 -3.97 -8.64
N PRO A 84 -14.11 -5.02 -9.17
CA PRO A 84 -14.19 -5.27 -10.60
C PRO A 84 -15.02 -4.28 -11.41
N PHE A 85 -15.62 -3.28 -10.84
CA PHE A 85 -16.35 -2.26 -11.57
C PHE A 85 -16.10 -0.85 -11.06
N LEU A 86 -15.38 -0.09 -11.83
CA LEU A 86 -15.08 1.35 -11.75
C LEU A 86 -16.28 2.29 -11.67
N ARG A 87 -17.47 1.80 -11.42
CA ARG A 87 -18.69 2.65 -11.36
C ARG A 87 -19.04 3.17 -9.97
N THR A 88 -18.35 2.77 -8.93
CA THR A 88 -18.80 3.07 -7.57
C THR A 88 -17.78 3.74 -6.69
N GLY A 89 -16.85 4.52 -7.14
CA GLY A 89 -15.99 5.36 -6.26
C GLY A 89 -15.53 4.76 -4.92
N ARG A 90 -15.64 3.43 -4.77
CA ARG A 90 -15.39 2.75 -3.49
C ARG A 90 -13.94 2.88 -3.08
N PRO A 91 -13.65 3.23 -1.83
CA PRO A 91 -12.29 3.36 -1.35
C PRO A 91 -11.53 2.06 -1.55
N ARG A 92 -10.37 2.16 -2.19
CA ARG A 92 -9.48 1.03 -2.38
C ARG A 92 -8.90 0.65 -1.04
N THR A 93 -9.19 -0.56 -0.59
CA THR A 93 -8.49 -1.14 0.54
C THR A 93 -7.08 -1.51 0.13
N VAL A 94 -6.14 -1.13 0.94
CA VAL A 94 -4.72 -1.41 0.73
C VAL A 94 -4.12 -2.16 1.91
N ARG A 95 -3.09 -2.94 1.59
CA ARG A 95 -2.29 -3.67 2.56
C ARG A 95 -0.82 -3.49 2.22
N PRO A 96 0.04 -3.08 3.15
CA PRO A 96 1.46 -2.98 2.86
C PRO A 96 2.10 -4.35 2.71
N LEU A 97 2.98 -4.47 1.71
CA LEU A 97 3.87 -5.61 1.55
C LEU A 97 5.31 -5.12 1.56
N ILE A 98 6.03 -5.48 2.57
CA ILE A 98 7.43 -5.14 2.75
C ILE A 98 8.30 -6.28 2.26
N VAL A 99 9.12 -6.02 1.26
CA VAL A 99 10.14 -6.96 0.82
C VAL A 99 11.44 -6.64 1.55
N GLU A 100 11.85 -7.55 2.40
CA GLU A 100 13.03 -7.40 3.22
C GLU A 100 14.30 -7.69 2.41
N GLU A 101 15.31 -6.85 2.58
CA GLU A 101 16.61 -7.03 1.98
C GLU A 101 17.41 -8.16 2.65
N PRO A 102 18.32 -8.82 1.90
CA PRO A 102 19.23 -9.82 2.47
C PRO A 102 20.17 -9.24 3.54
N ALA A 103 20.50 -7.97 3.42
CA ALA A 103 21.31 -7.22 4.37
C ALA A 103 20.58 -5.93 4.75
N PRO A 104 19.67 -5.97 5.73
CA PRO A 104 18.94 -4.79 6.17
C PRO A 104 19.87 -3.79 6.84
N PRO A 105 19.54 -2.49 6.84
CA PRO A 105 20.25 -1.52 7.63
C PRO A 105 20.16 -1.86 9.12
N ASP A 106 21.23 -1.52 9.85
CA ASP A 106 21.28 -1.65 11.30
C ASP A 106 20.44 -0.51 11.91
N VAL A 107 19.23 -0.86 12.32
CA VAL A 107 18.25 0.07 12.92
C VAL A 107 17.54 -0.60 14.09
N ASP A 108 17.19 0.19 15.10
CA ASP A 108 16.45 -0.29 16.26
C ASP A 108 15.00 -0.57 15.92
N GLN A 109 14.44 0.21 14.98
CA GLN A 109 13.05 0.06 14.54
C GLN A 109 12.88 0.27 13.04
N ASP A 110 11.98 -0.51 12.45
CA ASP A 110 11.57 -0.40 11.04
C ASP A 110 10.05 -0.17 11.00
N ILE A 111 9.65 1.10 10.89
CA ILE A 111 8.27 1.57 11.03
C ILE A 111 7.69 1.88 9.65
N THR A 112 6.52 1.33 9.37
CA THR A 112 5.75 1.63 8.16
C THR A 112 4.71 2.71 8.46
N ALA A 113 4.73 3.78 7.67
CA ALA A 113 3.76 4.87 7.70
C ALA A 113 2.97 4.89 6.40
N ILE A 114 1.67 4.71 6.47
CA ILE A 114 0.76 4.74 5.32
C ILE A 114 -0.01 6.05 5.37
N LEU A 115 0.14 6.86 4.30
CA LEU A 115 -0.47 8.18 4.19
C LEU A 115 -1.78 8.06 3.42
N PHE A 116 -2.90 8.29 4.08
CA PHE A 116 -4.21 8.23 3.46
C PHE A 116 -4.79 9.62 3.19
N ASP A 117 -5.50 9.70 2.10
CA ASP A 117 -6.37 10.80 1.72
C ASP A 117 -7.78 10.23 1.49
N ILE A 118 -8.67 10.51 2.41
CA ILE A 118 -10.01 9.93 2.48
C ILE A 118 -11.03 11.03 2.24
N ARG A 119 -12.02 10.78 1.41
CA ARG A 119 -13.16 11.67 1.26
C ARG A 119 -14.34 11.14 2.07
N LEU A 120 -14.81 11.98 2.97
CA LEU A 120 -15.99 11.73 3.79
C LEU A 120 -17.14 12.66 3.36
N ASP A 121 -18.34 12.15 3.45
CA ASP A 121 -19.56 12.94 3.32
C ASP A 121 -19.88 13.76 4.58
N ASP A 122 -20.94 14.53 4.55
CA ASP A 122 -21.38 15.38 5.66
C ASP A 122 -21.79 14.59 6.92
N THR A 123 -21.99 13.27 6.79
CA THR A 123 -22.31 12.37 7.91
C THR A 123 -21.08 11.66 8.46
N GLY A 124 -19.89 11.92 7.90
CA GLY A 124 -18.62 11.27 8.27
C GLY A 124 -18.47 9.85 7.71
N GLN A 125 -19.31 9.46 6.76
CA GLN A 125 -19.14 8.19 6.03
C GLN A 125 -18.28 8.40 4.79
N PHE A 126 -17.74 7.31 4.24
CA PHE A 126 -17.01 7.39 2.98
C PHE A 126 -17.93 7.91 1.88
N ASP A 127 -17.53 9.02 1.26
CA ASP A 127 -18.21 9.52 0.09
C ASP A 127 -17.97 8.59 -1.10
N MET A 128 -19.06 7.96 -1.53
CA MET A 128 -19.06 6.97 -2.60
C MET A 128 -19.44 7.56 -3.95
N GLU A 129 -19.82 8.84 -3.98
CA GLU A 129 -20.19 9.51 -5.21
C GLU A 129 -18.95 9.96 -5.98
N PHE A 130 -18.94 9.69 -7.27
CA PHE A 130 -17.96 10.18 -8.23
C PHE A 130 -18.59 11.23 -9.10
N ASP A 131 -18.05 12.44 -9.07
CA ASP A 131 -18.51 13.51 -9.93
C ASP A 131 -17.65 13.65 -11.21
N ARG A 132 -17.98 14.64 -12.03
CA ARG A 132 -17.27 14.91 -13.29
C ARG A 132 -15.82 15.36 -13.05
N ALA A 133 -15.54 16.06 -11.97
CA ALA A 133 -14.21 16.52 -11.62
C ALA A 133 -13.29 15.33 -11.26
N ASP A 134 -13.83 14.34 -10.55
CA ASP A 134 -13.10 13.12 -10.21
C ASP A 134 -12.63 12.37 -11.46
N PHE A 135 -13.46 12.32 -12.52
CA PHE A 135 -13.08 11.67 -13.77
C PHE A 135 -12.01 12.45 -14.56
N ILE A 136 -12.04 13.79 -14.48
CA ILE A 136 -11.07 14.64 -15.19
C ILE A 136 -9.69 14.52 -14.56
N THR A 137 -9.62 14.43 -13.23
CA THR A 137 -8.35 14.33 -12.48
C THR A 137 -7.84 12.89 -12.38
N ALA A 138 -8.56 11.92 -12.95
CA ALA A 138 -8.31 10.48 -12.82
C ALA A 138 -8.34 9.98 -11.38
N GLY A 139 -8.93 10.73 -10.45
CA GLY A 139 -9.08 10.39 -9.05
C GLY A 139 -9.75 11.50 -8.24
N ARG A 140 -9.73 11.36 -6.94
CA ARG A 140 -10.39 12.26 -5.99
C ARG A 140 -9.44 12.72 -4.90
N LEU A 141 -9.42 14.02 -4.66
CA LEU A 141 -8.81 14.55 -3.45
C LEU A 141 -9.76 14.36 -2.27
N GLY A 142 -9.24 13.82 -1.18
CA GLY A 142 -9.96 13.69 0.07
C GLY A 142 -10.07 15.00 0.84
N ASN A 143 -10.96 15.01 1.83
CA ASN A 143 -11.10 16.06 2.82
C ASN A 143 -10.54 15.67 4.20
N LEU A 144 -10.13 14.41 4.35
CA LEU A 144 -9.45 13.90 5.53
C LEU A 144 -8.12 13.26 5.16
N MET A 145 -7.03 13.85 5.61
CA MET A 145 -5.70 13.27 5.54
C MET A 145 -5.37 12.61 6.87
N THR A 146 -4.91 11.37 6.82
CA THR A 146 -4.50 10.64 8.02
C THR A 146 -3.30 9.73 7.77
N THR A 147 -2.60 9.36 8.82
CA THR A 147 -1.44 8.47 8.75
C THR A 147 -1.64 7.29 9.69
N PHE A 148 -1.39 6.10 9.18
CA PHE A 148 -1.35 4.88 9.98
C PHE A 148 0.10 4.43 10.15
N LEU A 149 0.51 4.23 11.39
CA LEU A 149 1.85 3.78 11.75
C LEU A 149 1.79 2.31 12.21
N SER A 150 2.79 1.52 11.81
CA SER A 150 2.94 0.15 12.32
C SER A 150 3.42 0.12 13.78
N SER A 151 4.00 1.20 14.27
CA SER A 151 4.37 1.44 15.67
C SER A 151 4.29 2.94 15.96
N GLU A 152 3.77 3.29 17.12
CA GLU A 152 3.70 4.68 17.62
C GLU A 152 4.71 4.96 18.74
N GLN A 153 5.56 3.99 19.05
CA GLN A 153 6.52 4.08 20.14
C GLN A 153 7.95 4.06 19.63
N ALA A 154 8.73 5.03 20.04
CA ALA A 154 10.18 5.08 19.82
C ALA A 154 10.86 5.56 21.11
N ARG A 155 12.10 5.17 21.32
CA ARG A 155 12.90 5.62 22.45
C ARG A 155 13.86 6.70 22.00
N LEU A 156 14.22 7.58 22.91
CA LEU A 156 15.25 8.58 22.63
C LEU A 156 16.58 7.88 22.33
N GLY A 157 17.15 8.20 21.16
CA GLY A 157 18.38 7.61 20.66
C GLY A 157 18.20 6.42 19.69
N ASP A 158 16.96 5.94 19.48
CA ASP A 158 16.71 4.89 18.50
C ASP A 158 17.05 5.36 17.07
N HIS A 159 17.72 4.48 16.33
CA HIS A 159 17.82 4.61 14.88
C HIS A 159 16.58 4.01 14.23
N ILE A 160 15.80 4.83 13.56
CA ILE A 160 14.53 4.43 12.98
C ILE A 160 14.62 4.44 11.45
N ARG A 161 14.21 3.34 10.84
CA ARG A 161 13.87 3.31 9.42
C ARG A 161 12.38 3.61 9.27
N LEU A 162 12.04 4.74 8.68
CA LEU A 162 10.67 5.09 8.37
C LEU A 162 10.36 4.78 6.90
N ARG A 163 9.37 3.90 6.69
CA ARG A 163 8.87 3.53 5.37
C ARG A 163 7.60 4.32 5.07
N LEU A 164 7.70 5.28 4.17
CA LEU A 164 6.56 6.09 3.74
C LEU A 164 5.87 5.42 2.54
N ILE A 165 4.59 5.15 2.65
CA ILE A 165 3.76 4.58 1.60
C ILE A 165 2.60 5.52 1.33
N ASN A 166 2.51 6.01 0.09
CA ASN A 166 1.39 6.80 -0.40
C ASN A 166 0.51 5.94 -1.32
N PRO A 167 -0.62 5.41 -0.86
CA PRO A 167 -1.55 4.63 -1.67
C PRO A 167 -2.62 5.50 -2.36
N THR A 168 -2.58 6.81 -2.19
CA THR A 168 -3.62 7.69 -2.72
C THR A 168 -3.51 7.81 -4.25
N PRO A 169 -4.61 7.93 -4.97
CA PRO A 169 -4.57 8.04 -6.43
C PRO A 169 -3.95 9.36 -6.91
N ASP A 170 -4.19 10.48 -6.24
CA ASP A 170 -3.88 11.80 -6.79
C ASP A 170 -3.11 12.71 -5.85
N ARG A 171 -3.15 12.48 -4.54
CA ARG A 171 -2.50 13.40 -3.61
C ARG A 171 -0.99 13.20 -3.55
N ILE A 172 -0.28 14.31 -3.75
CA ILE A 172 1.14 14.43 -3.43
C ILE A 172 1.22 15.02 -2.02
N PHE A 173 1.89 14.33 -1.10
CA PHE A 173 2.08 14.80 0.26
C PHE A 173 3.40 15.56 0.38
N GLU A 174 3.35 16.73 0.97
CA GLU A 174 4.51 17.38 1.56
C GLU A 174 4.64 16.88 3.00
N ILE A 175 5.76 16.21 3.29
CA ILE A 175 5.99 15.59 4.59
C ILE A 175 7.08 16.36 5.30
N ARG A 176 6.78 16.79 6.52
CA ARG A 176 7.74 17.40 7.42
C ARG A 176 7.85 16.57 8.69
N ILE A 177 9.07 16.34 9.13
CA ILE A 177 9.37 15.60 10.35
C ILE A 177 10.22 16.53 11.23
N ASP A 178 9.61 17.04 12.29
CA ASP A 178 10.28 17.95 13.21
C ASP A 178 11.02 17.19 14.29
N GLY A 179 12.18 17.71 14.71
CA GLY A 179 12.97 17.17 15.82
C GLY A 179 13.79 15.91 15.50
N LEU A 180 13.78 15.45 14.25
CA LEU A 180 14.57 14.30 13.82
C LEU A 180 15.64 14.71 12.81
N THR A 181 16.81 14.10 12.92
CA THR A 181 17.86 14.19 11.90
C THR A 181 17.85 12.92 11.07
N GLY A 182 17.81 13.03 9.75
CA GLY A 182 17.73 11.85 8.90
C GLY A 182 18.19 12.08 7.48
N PHE A 183 18.15 11.03 6.69
CA PHE A 183 18.41 11.06 5.27
C PHE A 183 17.42 10.14 4.53
N VAL A 184 17.15 10.46 3.27
CA VAL A 184 16.29 9.64 2.44
C VAL A 184 17.11 8.49 1.85
N TRP A 185 16.68 7.26 2.13
CA TRP A 185 17.24 6.08 1.50
C TRP A 185 16.54 5.85 0.15
N PRO A 186 17.27 5.77 -0.97
CA PRO A 186 16.65 5.56 -2.27
C PRO A 186 16.00 4.17 -2.36
N MET A 187 14.69 4.15 -2.51
CA MET A 187 13.89 2.90 -2.53
C MET A 187 13.72 2.28 -3.91
N THR A 188 14.02 3.01 -4.96
CA THR A 188 13.84 2.57 -6.35
C THR A 188 15.16 2.50 -7.04
N GLY A 189 16.02 1.64 -6.70
CA GLY A 189 17.12 1.20 -7.56
C GLY A 189 17.83 2.16 -8.50
N CYS A 190 17.41 3.39 -8.59
CA CYS A 190 18.21 4.47 -9.14
C CYS A 190 19.19 4.90 -8.06
N ARG A 191 20.48 4.87 -8.38
CA ARG A 191 21.45 5.64 -7.63
C ARG A 191 21.04 7.10 -7.81
N CYS A 192 20.21 7.63 -6.92
CA CYS A 192 20.09 9.06 -6.75
C CYS A 192 21.33 9.52 -6.00
N PRO A 193 22.27 10.21 -6.65
CA PRO A 193 23.51 10.67 -6.00
C PRO A 193 23.26 11.90 -5.12
N SER A 194 22.01 12.32 -4.91
CA SER A 194 21.68 13.50 -4.11
C SER A 194 21.22 13.11 -2.72
N TRP A 195 22.04 13.40 -1.75
CA TRP A 195 21.72 13.45 -0.33
C TRP A 195 20.72 14.60 -0.13
N PHE A 196 19.43 14.29 0.03
CA PHE A 196 18.48 15.28 0.51
C PHE A 196 18.71 15.45 2.01
N ARG A 197 19.31 16.55 2.40
CA ARG A 197 19.29 17.01 3.78
C ARG A 197 17.92 17.64 4.03
N TRP A 198 17.15 17.10 4.92
CA TRP A 198 16.05 17.82 5.51
C TRP A 198 16.66 18.92 6.39
N ALA A 199 16.40 20.18 6.06
CA ALA A 199 16.73 21.26 6.94
C ALA A 199 15.76 21.25 8.12
N ILE A 200 16.29 21.25 9.33
CA ILE A 200 15.58 21.46 10.60
C ILE A 200 15.27 22.95 10.71
#